data_1ee4b86f92f1342d540db5c6ddb93591
#
_entry.id   1ee4b86f92f1342d540db5c6ddb93591
#
_cell.length_a   1.000
_cell.length_b   1.000
_cell.length_c   1.000
_cell.angle_alpha   90.00
_cell.angle_beta   90.00
_cell.angle_gamma   90.00
#
_symmetry.space_group_name_H-M   'P 1'
#
loop_
_entity.id
_entity.type
_entity.pdbx_description
1 polymer ?
#
loop_
_entity_poly.entity_id
_entity_poly.type
_entity_poly.pdbx_seq_one_letter_code
_entity_poly.pdbx_strand_id
1 'polypeptide(L)'
;MGLEQTINSVLSQNSPNDFEFIIIDGGSTDGNKELIETHADRVTYWVSEPDNGIYNATNKAIRVAKGDYVYFLNSGDLLYDQTTIQKIEPYLDQTCGIYYGNLIYQEKDIQVPWIFPEQLSFSFFLTENINHQACFIKRSLFDELFFYNEEYKIVSDWEFLIYAICKRNIPYKHIDMLIAIYDTTGISSNANNREAMNQDKNKTLQKYFPLFVQDYRNIDAIKLKRVQQFLFIKKFKPAWLALKGFMNIVLLFLPKFKKENA
;
A
#
# COMPACT_ATOMS: atom_id res chain seq x y z
N MET A 1 15.30 5.43 12.54
CA MET A 1 15.03 6.81 12.10
C MET A 1 13.90 7.34 12.96
N GLY A 2 13.73 8.64 13.08
CA GLY A 2 12.74 9.24 13.97
C GLY A 2 12.10 10.49 13.35
N LEU A 3 11.15 11.08 14.07
CA LEU A 3 10.38 12.24 13.61
C LEU A 3 11.27 13.39 13.11
N GLU A 4 12.37 13.69 13.80
CA GLU A 4 13.29 14.77 13.42
C GLU A 4 13.86 14.57 12.00
N GLN A 5 14.26 13.35 11.66
CA GLN A 5 14.76 13.04 10.32
C GLN A 5 13.66 13.16 9.27
N THR A 6 12.44 12.74 9.60
CA THR A 6 11.26 12.92 8.73
C THR A 6 11.00 14.39 8.46
N ILE A 7 10.90 15.22 9.51
CA ILE A 7 10.71 16.67 9.38
C ILE A 7 11.81 17.30 8.52
N ASN A 8 13.07 16.99 8.79
CA ASN A 8 14.20 17.51 8.05
C ASN A 8 14.17 17.09 6.57
N SER A 9 13.75 15.86 6.26
CA SER A 9 13.62 15.39 4.88
C SER A 9 12.58 16.18 4.07
N VAL A 10 11.50 16.62 4.73
CA VAL A 10 10.45 17.47 4.12
C VAL A 10 10.92 18.90 4.02
N LEU A 11 11.47 19.49 5.09
CA LEU A 11 11.90 20.87 5.13
C LEU A 11 13.11 21.20 4.23
N SER A 12 13.86 20.18 3.81
CA SER A 12 14.98 20.31 2.88
C SER A 12 14.59 20.19 1.40
N GLN A 13 13.31 20.01 1.09
CA GLN A 13 12.87 19.86 -0.29
C GLN A 13 13.06 21.16 -1.09
N ASN A 14 13.63 21.00 -2.26
CA ASN A 14 13.71 22.05 -3.28
C ASN A 14 12.44 21.95 -4.14
N SER A 15 11.41 22.70 -3.81
CA SER A 15 10.20 22.77 -4.64
C SER A 15 10.03 24.18 -5.20
N PRO A 16 9.73 24.33 -6.51
CA PRO A 16 9.44 25.61 -7.11
C PRO A 16 8.10 26.19 -6.68
N ASN A 17 7.19 25.32 -6.26
CA ASN A 17 5.88 25.70 -5.75
C ASN A 17 5.76 25.34 -4.28
N ASP A 18 4.93 26.13 -3.58
CA ASP A 18 4.65 25.88 -2.18
C ASP A 18 3.81 24.60 -2.01
N PHE A 19 4.17 23.77 -1.05
CA PHE A 19 3.36 22.67 -0.59
C PHE A 19 2.99 22.86 0.88
N GLU A 20 1.85 22.34 1.28
CA GLU A 20 1.43 22.36 2.67
C GLU A 20 2.15 21.25 3.43
N PHE A 21 2.88 21.62 4.48
CA PHE A 21 3.42 20.66 5.42
C PHE A 21 2.52 20.61 6.66
N ILE A 22 1.84 19.49 6.86
CA ILE A 22 0.86 19.28 7.93
C ILE A 22 1.37 18.17 8.85
N ILE A 23 1.41 18.44 10.16
CA ILE A 23 1.81 17.46 11.17
C ILE A 23 0.65 17.22 12.13
N ILE A 24 0.21 15.97 12.23
CA ILE A 24 -0.76 15.53 13.23
C ILE A 24 -0.05 14.57 14.18
N ASP A 25 0.10 14.97 15.42
CA ASP A 25 0.67 14.17 16.50
C ASP A 25 -0.44 13.65 17.42
N GLY A 26 -0.43 12.36 17.69
CA GLY A 26 -1.42 11.66 18.52
C GLY A 26 -1.29 11.88 20.03
N GLY A 27 -0.66 12.97 20.44
CA GLY A 27 -0.42 13.28 21.84
C GLY A 27 0.81 12.57 22.40
N SER A 28 1.90 12.58 21.65
CA SER A 28 3.18 11.97 22.04
C SER A 28 3.73 12.59 23.34
N THR A 29 4.34 11.75 24.19
CA THR A 29 4.95 12.13 25.48
C THR A 29 6.45 11.88 25.52
N ASP A 30 7.05 11.62 24.37
CA ASP A 30 8.46 11.22 24.20
C ASP A 30 9.36 12.35 23.66
N GLY A 31 8.90 13.61 23.70
CA GLY A 31 9.60 14.80 23.22
C GLY A 31 9.26 15.18 21.77
N ASN A 32 8.41 14.40 21.08
CA ASN A 32 8.02 14.72 19.70
C ASN A 32 7.21 16.02 19.60
N LYS A 33 6.37 16.33 20.60
CA LYS A 33 5.62 17.60 20.64
C LYS A 33 6.55 18.79 20.68
N GLU A 34 7.52 18.79 21.59
CA GLU A 34 8.52 19.86 21.73
C GLU A 34 9.36 19.99 20.45
N LEU A 35 9.69 18.87 19.81
CA LEU A 35 10.36 18.87 18.51
C LEU A 35 9.52 19.56 17.42
N ILE A 36 8.23 19.26 17.33
CA ILE A 36 7.32 19.92 16.37
C ILE A 36 7.26 21.42 16.64
N GLU A 37 7.17 21.83 17.90
CA GLU A 37 7.15 23.24 18.32
C GLU A 37 8.39 24.00 17.83
N THR A 38 9.56 23.36 17.82
CA THR A 38 10.81 24.00 17.32
C THR A 38 10.79 24.29 15.81
N HIS A 39 9.89 23.65 15.05
CA HIS A 39 9.73 23.81 13.60
C HIS A 39 8.41 24.48 13.20
N ALA A 40 7.62 24.96 14.17
CA ALA A 40 6.25 25.43 13.97
C ALA A 40 6.14 26.58 12.93
N ASP A 41 7.17 27.42 12.81
CA ASP A 41 7.25 28.51 11.84
C ASP A 41 7.39 28.05 10.38
N ARG A 42 7.78 26.79 10.17
CA ARG A 42 7.99 26.15 8.86
C ARG A 42 6.93 25.11 8.51
N VAL A 43 5.98 24.85 9.41
CA VAL A 43 4.88 23.90 9.26
C VAL A 43 3.60 24.68 8.98
N THR A 44 2.88 24.32 7.91
CA THR A 44 1.65 25.02 7.52
C THR A 44 0.54 24.85 8.57
N TYR A 45 0.44 23.65 9.15
CA TYR A 45 -0.51 23.33 10.22
C TYR A 45 0.04 22.21 11.07
N TRP A 46 -0.10 22.31 12.37
CA TRP A 46 0.18 21.20 13.27
C TRP A 46 -0.76 21.17 14.47
N VAL A 47 -0.97 19.98 15.01
CA VAL A 47 -1.70 19.75 16.25
C VAL A 47 -1.12 18.53 16.96
N SER A 48 -1.05 18.61 18.30
CA SER A 48 -0.68 17.49 19.18
C SER A 48 -1.82 17.28 20.18
N GLU A 49 -2.58 16.22 19.98
CA GLU A 49 -3.72 15.85 20.80
C GLU A 49 -3.94 14.34 20.76
N PRO A 50 -4.50 13.72 21.80
CA PRO A 50 -4.83 12.29 21.78
C PRO A 50 -5.68 11.92 20.55
N ASP A 51 -5.33 10.81 19.91
CA ASP A 51 -6.07 10.24 18.78
C ASP A 51 -6.50 8.79 19.03
N ASN A 52 -7.30 8.25 18.13
CA ASN A 52 -7.75 6.86 18.13
C ASN A 52 -6.94 5.98 17.17
N GLY A 53 -5.68 6.33 16.90
CA GLY A 53 -4.77 5.60 16.02
C GLY A 53 -4.45 6.34 14.72
N ILE A 54 -3.53 5.76 13.95
CA ILE A 54 -2.91 6.39 12.78
C ILE A 54 -3.93 6.92 11.75
N TYR A 55 -5.01 6.19 11.49
CA TYR A 55 -6.01 6.63 10.51
C TYR A 55 -6.90 7.76 11.01
N ASN A 56 -7.08 7.90 12.33
CA ASN A 56 -7.73 9.08 12.91
C ASN A 56 -6.85 10.32 12.69
N ALA A 57 -5.55 10.23 12.97
CA ALA A 57 -4.59 11.30 12.69
C ALA A 57 -4.55 11.64 11.19
N THR A 58 -4.45 10.63 10.32
CA THR A 58 -4.43 10.81 8.87
C THR A 58 -5.71 11.48 8.35
N ASN A 59 -6.88 11.06 8.84
CA ASN A 59 -8.16 11.69 8.48
C ASN A 59 -8.25 13.15 8.94
N LYS A 60 -7.70 13.50 10.11
CA LYS A 60 -7.59 14.90 10.54
C LYS A 60 -6.73 15.70 9.55
N ALA A 61 -5.57 15.15 9.13
CA ALA A 61 -4.70 15.80 8.15
C ALA A 61 -5.42 16.03 6.81
N ILE A 62 -6.13 15.03 6.29
CA ILE A 62 -6.90 15.16 5.03
C ILE A 62 -7.93 16.28 5.11
N ARG A 63 -8.63 16.43 6.24
CA ARG A 63 -9.68 17.44 6.41
C ARG A 63 -9.14 18.88 6.43
N VAL A 64 -7.91 19.07 6.91
CA VAL A 64 -7.30 20.42 6.96
C VAL A 64 -6.48 20.74 5.72
N ALA A 65 -6.05 19.73 4.96
CA ALA A 65 -5.31 19.89 3.71
C ALA A 65 -6.16 20.61 2.64
N LYS A 66 -5.53 21.52 1.89
CA LYS A 66 -6.16 22.31 0.81
C LYS A 66 -5.57 21.99 -0.56
N GLY A 67 -4.40 21.35 -0.62
CA GLY A 67 -3.74 20.94 -1.85
C GLY A 67 -4.61 19.97 -2.68
N ASP A 68 -4.37 19.93 -3.98
CA ASP A 68 -5.08 19.03 -4.91
C ASP A 68 -4.77 17.55 -4.63
N TYR A 69 -3.55 17.26 -4.22
CA TYR A 69 -3.07 15.91 -3.85
C TYR A 69 -2.57 15.90 -2.42
N VAL A 70 -2.78 14.78 -1.75
CA VAL A 70 -2.20 14.49 -0.44
C VAL A 70 -1.17 13.37 -0.56
N TYR A 71 -0.13 13.51 0.22
CA TYR A 71 0.96 12.56 0.36
C TYR A 71 1.20 12.30 1.84
N PHE A 72 1.37 11.06 2.24
CA PHE A 72 1.51 10.67 3.64
C PHE A 72 2.90 10.12 3.93
N LEU A 73 3.53 10.67 4.95
CA LEU A 73 4.84 10.26 5.41
C LEU A 73 4.79 10.05 6.94
N ASN A 74 5.01 8.82 7.38
CA ASN A 74 4.99 8.52 8.82
C ASN A 74 6.31 8.95 9.48
N SER A 75 6.28 9.14 10.79
CA SER A 75 7.50 9.30 11.58
C SER A 75 8.44 8.10 11.37
N GLY A 76 9.67 8.38 10.98
CA GLY A 76 10.68 7.38 10.60
C GLY A 76 10.88 7.22 9.10
N ASP A 77 9.87 7.51 8.29
CA ASP A 77 10.00 7.51 6.82
C ASP A 77 10.61 8.82 6.33
N LEU A 78 11.31 8.80 5.20
CA LEU A 78 11.97 9.96 4.62
C LEU A 78 11.59 10.13 3.15
N LEU A 79 11.47 11.38 2.67
CA LEU A 79 11.53 11.63 1.23
C LEU A 79 12.90 11.17 0.70
N TYR A 80 12.90 10.60 -0.52
CA TYR A 80 14.09 9.93 -1.06
C TYR A 80 15.29 10.85 -1.20
N ASP A 81 15.08 12.04 -1.77
CA ASP A 81 16.11 13.08 -1.89
C ASP A 81 15.50 14.49 -1.80
N GLN A 82 16.34 15.51 -1.79
CA GLN A 82 15.91 16.92 -1.67
C GLN A 82 15.15 17.45 -2.90
N THR A 83 15.11 16.70 -3.98
CA THR A 83 14.45 17.07 -5.24
C THR A 83 13.22 16.20 -5.55
N THR A 84 12.82 15.34 -4.61
CA THR A 84 11.70 14.40 -4.82
C THR A 84 10.42 15.14 -5.17
N ILE A 85 10.04 16.16 -4.39
CA ILE A 85 8.81 16.94 -4.66
C ILE A 85 8.94 17.70 -6.00
N GLN A 86 10.07 18.34 -6.26
CA GLN A 86 10.31 19.03 -7.53
C GLN A 86 10.16 18.10 -8.75
N LYS A 87 10.62 16.85 -8.62
CA LYS A 87 10.57 15.87 -9.71
C LYS A 87 9.19 15.29 -9.94
N ILE A 88 8.40 15.09 -8.87
CA ILE A 88 7.06 14.50 -8.95
C ILE A 88 6.02 15.50 -9.43
N GLU A 89 6.14 16.77 -9.06
CA GLU A 89 5.17 17.82 -9.31
C GLU A 89 4.71 17.91 -10.78
N PRO A 90 5.57 17.84 -11.80
CA PRO A 90 5.16 17.89 -13.20
C PRO A 90 4.24 16.74 -13.64
N TYR A 91 4.22 15.64 -12.88
CA TYR A 91 3.34 14.50 -13.15
C TYR A 91 1.95 14.65 -12.55
N LEU A 92 1.78 15.53 -11.54
CA LEU A 92 0.51 15.76 -10.87
C LEU A 92 -0.41 16.66 -11.70
N ASP A 93 -0.66 16.26 -12.94
CA ASP A 93 -1.36 17.00 -13.99
C ASP A 93 -2.90 16.88 -13.92
N GLN A 94 -3.42 16.33 -12.83
CA GLN A 94 -4.84 16.11 -12.55
C GLN A 94 -5.55 15.11 -13.49
N THR A 95 -4.83 14.45 -14.40
CA THR A 95 -5.42 13.44 -15.29
C THR A 95 -5.71 12.12 -14.58
N CYS A 96 -5.01 11.85 -13.47
CA CYS A 96 -5.20 10.68 -12.63
C CYS A 96 -5.59 11.06 -11.20
N GLY A 97 -6.38 10.19 -10.56
CA GLY A 97 -6.71 10.34 -9.15
C GLY A 97 -5.61 9.84 -8.21
N ILE A 98 -4.72 8.96 -8.70
CA ILE A 98 -3.65 8.37 -7.92
C ILE A 98 -2.39 8.31 -8.78
N TYR A 99 -1.30 8.88 -8.26
CA TYR A 99 0.05 8.71 -8.81
C TYR A 99 0.89 7.97 -7.78
N TYR A 100 1.75 7.06 -8.23
CA TYR A 100 2.64 6.34 -7.32
C TYR A 100 3.99 6.08 -7.97
N GLY A 101 5.02 6.06 -7.16
CA GLY A 101 6.38 5.71 -7.58
C GLY A 101 6.91 4.54 -6.77
N ASN A 102 8.23 4.42 -6.70
CA ASN A 102 8.97 3.34 -6.07
C ASN A 102 9.52 3.75 -4.70
N LEU A 103 9.94 2.79 -3.89
CA LEU A 103 10.48 3.02 -2.55
C LEU A 103 11.88 2.41 -2.38
N ILE A 104 12.59 2.88 -1.37
CA ILE A 104 13.65 2.13 -0.72
C ILE A 104 13.09 1.55 0.56
N TYR A 105 13.15 0.24 0.74
CA TYR A 105 12.91 -0.41 2.04
C TYR A 105 14.20 -0.37 2.84
N GLN A 106 14.14 0.20 4.04
CA GLN A 106 15.28 0.29 4.93
C GLN A 106 15.04 -0.53 6.19
N GLU A 107 15.94 -1.50 6.41
CA GLU A 107 16.05 -2.24 7.66
C GLU A 107 17.44 -2.05 8.21
N LYS A 108 17.56 -1.29 9.31
CA LYS A 108 18.87 -0.87 9.87
C LYS A 108 19.72 -0.18 8.79
N ASP A 109 20.88 -0.76 8.45
CA ASP A 109 21.81 -0.22 7.46
C ASP A 109 21.61 -0.81 6.04
N ILE A 110 20.61 -1.67 5.87
CA ILE A 110 20.33 -2.31 4.58
C ILE A 110 19.24 -1.55 3.87
N GLN A 111 19.52 -1.13 2.64
CA GLN A 111 18.57 -0.47 1.74
C GLN A 111 18.30 -1.34 0.51
N VAL A 112 17.04 -1.63 0.25
CA VAL A 112 16.62 -2.45 -0.90
C VAL A 112 15.58 -1.68 -1.72
N PRO A 113 15.84 -1.40 -3.00
CA PRO A 113 14.84 -0.81 -3.87
C PRO A 113 13.62 -1.73 -4.01
N TRP A 114 12.42 -1.16 -3.87
CA TRP A 114 11.16 -1.82 -4.10
C TRP A 114 10.44 -1.15 -5.26
N ILE A 115 10.39 -1.86 -6.38
CA ILE A 115 9.83 -1.37 -7.63
C ILE A 115 8.42 -1.91 -7.79
N PHE A 116 7.45 -1.01 -7.84
CA PHE A 116 6.05 -1.37 -8.07
C PHE A 116 5.77 -1.59 -9.56
N PRO A 117 4.79 -2.46 -9.89
CA PRO A 117 4.42 -2.69 -11.29
C PRO A 117 3.75 -1.44 -11.89
N GLU A 118 3.97 -1.21 -13.18
CA GLU A 118 3.31 -0.13 -13.93
C GLU A 118 1.78 -0.36 -14.03
N GLN A 119 1.37 -1.63 -14.16
CA GLN A 119 -0.04 -2.01 -14.23
C GLN A 119 -0.47 -2.75 -12.98
N LEU A 120 -1.45 -2.18 -12.31
CA LEU A 120 -2.05 -2.78 -11.14
C LEU A 120 -3.20 -3.72 -11.54
N SER A 121 -3.37 -4.75 -10.76
CA SER A 121 -4.47 -5.70 -10.93
C SER A 121 -5.09 -6.04 -9.60
N PHE A 122 -6.32 -6.57 -9.62
CA PHE A 122 -6.93 -7.10 -8.40
C PHE A 122 -6.02 -8.15 -7.74
N SER A 123 -5.34 -8.97 -8.55
CA SER A 123 -4.40 -9.98 -8.05
C SER A 123 -3.18 -9.39 -7.34
N PHE A 124 -2.71 -8.24 -7.77
CA PHE A 124 -1.63 -7.53 -7.07
C PHE A 124 -2.07 -7.17 -5.64
N PHE A 125 -3.23 -6.53 -5.48
CA PHE A 125 -3.72 -6.11 -4.17
C PHE A 125 -4.03 -7.26 -3.21
N LEU A 126 -4.20 -8.49 -3.68
CA LEU A 126 -4.43 -9.63 -2.80
C LEU A 126 -3.15 -10.14 -2.14
N THR A 127 -2.02 -9.98 -2.79
CA THR A 127 -0.70 -10.45 -2.32
C THR A 127 0.19 -9.32 -1.84
N GLU A 128 0.03 -8.13 -2.40
CA GLU A 128 0.89 -6.96 -2.20
C GLU A 128 0.06 -5.72 -1.83
N ASN A 129 0.74 -4.63 -1.62
CA ASN A 129 0.15 -3.29 -1.47
C ASN A 129 1.08 -2.26 -2.11
N ILE A 130 0.54 -1.10 -2.49
CA ILE A 130 1.35 0.09 -2.68
C ILE A 130 1.35 0.83 -1.35
N ASN A 131 2.51 1.00 -0.75
CA ASN A 131 2.65 1.75 0.48
C ASN A 131 2.21 3.21 0.26
N HIS A 132 1.50 3.78 1.21
CA HIS A 132 1.04 5.18 1.09
C HIS A 132 2.21 6.17 0.94
N GLN A 133 3.41 5.85 1.43
CA GLN A 133 4.63 6.62 1.22
C GLN A 133 5.13 6.65 -0.25
N ALA A 134 4.53 5.86 -1.12
CA ALA A 134 4.77 5.93 -2.56
C ALA A 134 3.66 6.66 -3.33
N CYS A 135 2.54 7.04 -2.67
CA CYS A 135 1.30 7.46 -3.33
C CYS A 135 1.02 8.95 -3.15
N PHE A 136 0.66 9.62 -4.24
CA PHE A 136 0.01 10.93 -4.25
C PHE A 136 -1.45 10.71 -4.63
N ILE A 137 -2.36 10.99 -3.71
CA ILE A 137 -3.79 10.71 -3.85
C ILE A 137 -4.54 12.04 -3.99
N LYS A 138 -5.37 12.18 -5.02
CA LYS A 138 -6.20 13.36 -5.18
C LYS A 138 -7.09 13.52 -3.95
N ARG A 139 -6.99 14.70 -3.29
CA ARG A 139 -7.66 14.94 -2.01
C ARG A 139 -9.18 14.76 -2.11
N SER A 140 -9.79 15.20 -3.23
CA SER A 140 -11.24 15.07 -3.43
C SER A 140 -11.74 13.63 -3.41
N LEU A 141 -10.88 12.63 -3.68
CA LEU A 141 -11.29 11.23 -3.64
C LEU A 141 -11.70 10.77 -2.24
N PHE A 142 -11.20 11.41 -1.19
CA PHE A 142 -11.64 11.09 0.18
C PHE A 142 -13.06 11.56 0.46
N ASP A 143 -13.48 12.67 -0.14
CA ASP A 143 -14.85 13.15 -0.07
C ASP A 143 -15.80 12.36 -1.01
N GLU A 144 -15.29 11.94 -2.18
CA GLU A 144 -16.06 11.23 -3.21
C GLU A 144 -16.26 9.75 -2.88
N LEU A 145 -15.31 9.12 -2.21
CA LEU A 145 -15.33 7.69 -1.90
C LEU A 145 -15.60 7.47 -0.40
N PHE A 146 -14.58 7.62 0.41
CA PHE A 146 -14.63 7.55 1.87
C PHE A 146 -13.27 7.95 2.47
N PHE A 147 -13.29 8.39 3.72
CA PHE A 147 -12.10 8.58 4.55
C PHE A 147 -11.56 7.23 5.03
N TYR A 148 -10.31 7.17 5.45
CA TYR A 148 -9.75 5.95 6.01
C TYR A 148 -10.60 5.40 7.15
N ASN A 149 -10.80 4.09 7.16
CA ASN A 149 -11.57 3.41 8.20
C ASN A 149 -10.74 3.35 9.51
N GLU A 150 -11.19 4.08 10.51
CA GLU A 150 -10.52 4.22 11.81
C GLU A 150 -10.63 2.96 12.68
N GLU A 151 -11.52 2.02 12.36
CA GLU A 151 -11.61 0.72 13.03
C GLU A 151 -10.45 -0.22 12.64
N TYR A 152 -9.81 0.01 11.50
CA TYR A 152 -8.66 -0.75 11.06
C TYR A 152 -7.37 -0.16 11.63
N LYS A 153 -6.50 -1.04 12.16
CA LYS A 153 -5.21 -0.58 12.69
C LYS A 153 -4.16 -0.32 11.60
N ILE A 154 -4.21 -1.06 10.49
CA ILE A 154 -3.06 -1.11 9.56
C ILE A 154 -3.47 -1.09 8.08
N VAL A 155 -4.65 -1.56 7.70
CA VAL A 155 -4.98 -1.86 6.30
C VAL A 155 -5.96 -0.89 5.63
N SER A 156 -6.26 0.26 6.23
CA SER A 156 -7.25 1.19 5.68
C SER A 156 -6.75 1.91 4.42
N ASP A 157 -5.45 2.17 4.32
CA ASP A 157 -4.80 2.65 3.09
C ASP A 157 -4.93 1.64 1.94
N TRP A 158 -4.70 0.35 2.22
CA TRP A 158 -4.93 -0.73 1.27
C TRP A 158 -6.42 -0.85 0.90
N GLU A 159 -7.36 -0.75 1.87
CA GLU A 159 -8.81 -0.74 1.60
C GLU A 159 -9.16 0.37 0.60
N PHE A 160 -8.65 1.58 0.84
CA PHE A 160 -8.90 2.72 -0.03
C PHE A 160 -8.38 2.48 -1.45
N LEU A 161 -7.12 2.03 -1.59
CA LEU A 161 -6.48 1.84 -2.90
C LEU A 161 -7.15 0.74 -3.72
N ILE A 162 -7.41 -0.44 -3.12
CA ILE A 162 -8.09 -1.53 -3.85
C ILE A 162 -9.51 -1.13 -4.25
N TYR A 163 -10.22 -0.40 -3.39
CA TYR A 163 -11.57 0.08 -3.70
C TYR A 163 -11.52 1.14 -4.82
N ALA A 164 -10.68 2.15 -4.69
CA ALA A 164 -10.56 3.21 -5.68
C ALA A 164 -10.21 2.66 -7.06
N ILE A 165 -9.19 1.80 -7.13
CA ILE A 165 -8.66 1.28 -8.40
C ILE A 165 -9.53 0.14 -8.95
N CYS A 166 -9.79 -0.90 -8.16
CA CYS A 166 -10.45 -2.10 -8.66
C CYS A 166 -11.99 -2.06 -8.65
N LYS A 167 -12.62 -1.20 -7.80
CA LYS A 167 -14.07 -1.07 -7.73
C LYS A 167 -14.59 0.16 -8.44
N ARG A 168 -13.90 1.29 -8.28
CA ARG A 168 -14.35 2.59 -8.82
C ARG A 168 -13.64 2.95 -10.12
N ASN A 169 -12.64 2.14 -10.52
CA ASN A 169 -11.88 2.35 -11.75
C ASN A 169 -11.24 3.76 -11.85
N ILE A 170 -10.79 4.27 -10.68
CA ILE A 170 -10.11 5.55 -10.61
C ILE A 170 -8.82 5.47 -11.44
N PRO A 171 -8.58 6.40 -12.37
CA PRO A 171 -7.35 6.46 -13.14
C PRO A 171 -6.13 6.60 -12.23
N TYR A 172 -5.10 5.83 -12.53
CA TYR A 172 -3.83 5.87 -11.80
C TYR A 172 -2.65 5.87 -12.78
N LYS A 173 -1.48 6.31 -12.30
CA LYS A 173 -0.25 6.33 -13.10
C LYS A 173 0.96 5.99 -12.23
N HIS A 174 1.74 5.01 -12.69
CA HIS A 174 3.07 4.74 -12.14
C HIS A 174 4.08 5.76 -12.68
N ILE A 175 4.96 6.22 -11.81
CA ILE A 175 6.08 7.10 -12.13
C ILE A 175 7.35 6.36 -11.74
N ASP A 176 8.19 6.04 -12.72
CA ASP A 176 9.41 5.26 -12.48
C ASP A 176 10.48 6.13 -11.79
N MET A 177 10.22 6.45 -10.52
CA MET A 177 11.17 7.14 -9.64
C MET A 177 11.01 6.70 -8.20
N LEU A 178 12.07 6.83 -7.43
CA LEU A 178 12.06 6.62 -5.98
C LEU A 178 11.44 7.84 -5.30
N ILE A 179 10.43 7.58 -4.45
CA ILE A 179 9.69 8.63 -3.73
C ILE A 179 10.15 8.75 -2.29
N ALA A 180 10.29 7.61 -1.60
CA ALA A 180 10.62 7.62 -0.18
C ALA A 180 11.54 6.48 0.23
N ILE A 181 12.15 6.65 1.39
CA ILE A 181 12.81 5.61 2.16
C ILE A 181 11.84 5.20 3.27
N TYR A 182 11.35 3.97 3.18
CA TYR A 182 10.38 3.38 4.11
C TYR A 182 11.10 2.60 5.21
N ASP A 183 10.84 2.99 6.46
CA ASP A 183 11.36 2.29 7.64
C ASP A 183 10.54 1.02 7.91
N THR A 184 11.17 -0.14 7.72
CA THR A 184 10.52 -1.45 7.91
C THR A 184 10.36 -1.87 9.37
N THR A 185 10.73 -1.03 10.34
CA THR A 185 10.55 -1.32 11.78
C THR A 185 9.17 -0.94 12.30
N GLY A 186 8.32 -0.35 11.45
CA GLY A 186 6.99 0.14 11.78
C GLY A 186 5.95 -0.96 12.08
N ILE A 187 4.75 -0.52 12.48
CA ILE A 187 3.64 -1.38 12.91
C ILE A 187 3.16 -2.36 11.84
N SER A 188 3.19 -1.96 10.56
CA SER A 188 2.75 -2.77 9.43
C SER A 188 3.72 -3.92 9.10
N SER A 189 5.00 -3.78 9.45
CA SER A 189 6.03 -4.81 9.24
C SER A 189 6.10 -5.82 10.39
N ASN A 190 5.41 -5.57 11.51
CA ASN A 190 5.44 -6.45 12.67
C ASN A 190 4.66 -7.74 12.40
N ALA A 191 5.34 -8.89 12.49
CA ALA A 191 4.76 -10.21 12.26
C ALA A 191 3.55 -10.51 13.16
N ASN A 192 3.49 -9.97 14.37
CA ASN A 192 2.37 -10.17 15.30
C ASN A 192 1.06 -9.56 14.81
N ASN A 193 1.12 -8.57 13.92
CA ASN A 193 -0.06 -7.92 13.36
C ASN A 193 -0.62 -8.62 12.11
N ARG A 194 0.10 -9.61 11.57
CA ARG A 194 -0.25 -10.27 10.29
C ARG A 194 -1.63 -10.93 10.30
N GLU A 195 -2.00 -11.57 11.40
CA GLU A 195 -3.31 -12.21 11.51
C GLU A 195 -4.45 -11.18 11.50
N ALA A 196 -4.34 -10.12 12.31
CA ALA A 196 -5.31 -9.03 12.33
C ALA A 196 -5.43 -8.33 10.97
N MET A 197 -4.30 -8.07 10.31
CA MET A 197 -4.28 -7.52 8.95
C MET A 197 -5.03 -8.41 7.95
N ASN A 198 -4.82 -9.72 8.00
CA ASN A 198 -5.49 -10.67 7.11
C ASN A 198 -7.00 -10.72 7.38
N GLN A 199 -7.42 -10.65 8.65
CA GLN A 199 -8.85 -10.60 9.01
C GLN A 199 -9.51 -9.34 8.46
N ASP A 200 -8.89 -8.16 8.60
CA ASP A 200 -9.42 -6.90 8.11
C ASP A 200 -9.41 -6.83 6.58
N LYS A 201 -8.35 -7.33 5.92
CA LYS A 201 -8.33 -7.51 4.46
C LYS A 201 -9.47 -8.42 3.98
N ASN A 202 -9.72 -9.54 4.68
CA ASN A 202 -10.82 -10.44 4.32
C ASN A 202 -12.20 -9.76 4.49
N LYS A 203 -12.43 -8.97 5.56
CA LYS A 203 -13.67 -8.20 5.72
C LYS A 203 -13.88 -7.23 4.56
N THR A 204 -12.85 -6.48 4.18
CA THR A 204 -12.87 -5.56 3.03
C THR A 204 -13.20 -6.28 1.73
N LEU A 205 -12.53 -7.43 1.46
CA LEU A 205 -12.78 -8.21 0.27
C LEU A 205 -14.22 -8.75 0.21
N GLN A 206 -14.75 -9.25 1.33
CA GLN A 206 -16.14 -9.70 1.40
C GLN A 206 -17.14 -8.54 1.22
N LYS A 207 -16.80 -7.37 1.74
CA LYS A 207 -17.65 -6.16 1.63
C LYS A 207 -17.75 -5.65 0.18
N TYR A 208 -16.64 -5.56 -0.53
CA TYR A 208 -16.59 -4.89 -1.83
C TYR A 208 -16.47 -5.82 -3.03
N PHE A 209 -15.96 -7.05 -2.85
CA PHE A 209 -15.62 -7.97 -3.92
C PHE A 209 -16.13 -9.41 -3.68
N PRO A 210 -17.35 -9.63 -3.15
CA PRO A 210 -17.80 -10.96 -2.73
C PRO A 210 -17.80 -11.99 -3.87
N LEU A 211 -18.10 -11.58 -5.11
CA LEU A 211 -18.14 -12.47 -6.28
C LEU A 211 -16.75 -12.93 -6.73
N PHE A 212 -15.71 -12.13 -6.49
CA PHE A 212 -14.35 -12.41 -6.96
C PHE A 212 -13.49 -13.17 -5.94
N VAL A 213 -13.89 -13.15 -4.67
CA VAL A 213 -13.07 -13.73 -3.58
C VAL A 213 -12.91 -15.26 -3.77
N GLN A 214 -13.98 -15.95 -4.16
CA GLN A 214 -13.95 -17.41 -4.38
C GLN A 214 -13.13 -17.76 -5.62
N ASP A 215 -13.37 -17.08 -6.73
CA ASP A 215 -12.63 -17.30 -7.98
C ASP A 215 -11.13 -17.07 -7.78
N TYR A 216 -10.80 -16.08 -6.96
CA TYR A 216 -9.41 -15.76 -6.71
C TYR A 216 -8.70 -16.79 -5.85
N ARG A 217 -9.36 -17.37 -4.83
CA ARG A 217 -8.79 -18.49 -4.06
C ARG A 217 -8.44 -19.67 -4.97
N ASN A 218 -9.25 -19.91 -5.99
CA ASN A 218 -8.98 -20.93 -7.00
C ASN A 218 -7.77 -20.54 -7.88
N ILE A 219 -7.62 -19.27 -8.21
CA ILE A 219 -6.46 -18.74 -8.98
C ILE A 219 -5.16 -18.81 -8.16
N ASP A 220 -5.19 -18.57 -6.86
CA ASP A 220 -4.02 -18.71 -5.98
C ASP A 220 -3.50 -20.14 -5.94
N ALA A 221 -4.40 -21.11 -5.96
CA ALA A 221 -4.00 -22.52 -6.10
C ALA A 221 -3.23 -22.77 -7.42
N ILE A 222 -3.57 -22.06 -8.50
CA ILE A 222 -2.87 -22.16 -9.78
C ILE A 222 -1.44 -21.61 -9.70
N LYS A 223 -1.15 -20.67 -8.83
CA LYS A 223 0.20 -20.08 -8.64
C LYS A 223 1.17 -21.00 -7.89
N LEU A 224 0.67 -22.04 -7.23
CA LEU A 224 1.54 -23.01 -6.53
C LEU A 224 2.57 -23.59 -7.51
N LYS A 225 3.84 -23.65 -7.09
CA LYS A 225 4.97 -24.14 -7.91
C LYS A 225 4.65 -25.48 -8.59
N ARG A 226 4.01 -26.42 -7.89
CA ARG A 226 3.63 -27.72 -8.43
C ARG A 226 2.57 -27.63 -9.52
N VAL A 227 1.60 -26.73 -9.35
CA VAL A 227 0.56 -26.52 -10.37
C VAL A 227 1.18 -25.86 -11.62
N GLN A 228 2.09 -24.90 -11.44
CA GLN A 228 2.83 -24.31 -12.57
C GLN A 228 3.67 -25.32 -13.32
N GLN A 229 4.37 -26.23 -12.61
CA GLN A 229 5.09 -27.35 -13.22
C GLN A 229 4.14 -28.27 -14.02
N PHE A 230 2.99 -28.59 -13.44
CA PHE A 230 1.95 -29.36 -14.10
C PHE A 230 1.44 -28.71 -15.39
N LEU A 231 1.13 -27.42 -15.36
CA LEU A 231 0.72 -26.64 -16.52
C LEU A 231 1.83 -26.55 -17.60
N PHE A 232 3.08 -26.47 -17.17
CA PHE A 232 4.23 -26.51 -18.08
C PHE A 232 4.34 -27.87 -18.79
N ILE A 233 4.28 -28.99 -18.06
CA ILE A 233 4.32 -30.36 -18.61
C ILE A 233 3.18 -30.57 -19.61
N LYS A 234 2.00 -29.99 -19.34
CA LYS A 234 0.82 -30.08 -20.25
C LYS A 234 1.09 -29.56 -21.65
N LYS A 235 2.08 -28.68 -21.86
CA LYS A 235 2.47 -28.17 -23.18
C LYS A 235 3.19 -29.24 -24.03
N PHE A 236 3.71 -30.31 -23.42
CA PHE A 236 4.48 -31.38 -24.06
C PHE A 236 3.67 -32.67 -24.14
N LYS A 237 3.08 -32.97 -25.32
CA LYS A 237 2.14 -34.10 -25.49
C LYS A 237 2.64 -35.44 -24.95
N PRO A 238 3.89 -35.91 -25.20
CA PRO A 238 4.38 -37.17 -24.64
C PRO A 238 4.48 -37.18 -23.13
N ALA A 239 5.06 -36.12 -22.54
CA ALA A 239 5.20 -35.97 -21.08
C ALA A 239 3.83 -35.84 -20.39
N TRP A 240 2.89 -35.17 -21.04
CA TRP A 240 1.52 -35.06 -20.55
C TRP A 240 0.79 -36.41 -20.52
N LEU A 241 0.94 -37.27 -21.58
CA LEU A 241 0.35 -38.59 -21.61
C LEU A 241 0.92 -39.50 -20.50
N ALA A 242 2.23 -39.47 -20.28
CA ALA A 242 2.88 -40.21 -19.23
C ALA A 242 2.39 -39.77 -17.84
N LEU A 243 2.34 -38.44 -17.63
CA LEU A 243 1.83 -37.89 -16.33
C LEU A 243 0.37 -38.27 -16.09
N LYS A 244 -0.50 -38.19 -17.11
CA LYS A 244 -1.90 -38.62 -17.00
C LYS A 244 -2.02 -40.10 -16.61
N GLY A 245 -1.23 -40.99 -17.23
CA GLY A 245 -1.17 -42.38 -16.87
C GLY A 245 -0.82 -42.61 -15.43
N PHE A 246 0.24 -41.97 -14.97
CA PHE A 246 0.65 -42.03 -13.57
C PHE A 246 -0.42 -41.50 -12.60
N MET A 247 -1.01 -40.37 -12.92
CA MET A 247 -2.10 -39.79 -12.10
C MET A 247 -3.30 -40.75 -12.00
N ASN A 248 -3.71 -41.38 -13.08
CA ASN A 248 -4.80 -42.34 -13.08
C ASN A 248 -4.51 -43.54 -12.15
N ILE A 249 -3.27 -44.01 -12.13
CA ILE A 249 -2.84 -45.09 -11.21
C ILE A 249 -2.94 -44.60 -9.76
N VAL A 250 -2.43 -43.42 -9.44
CA VAL A 250 -2.50 -42.87 -8.07
C VAL A 250 -3.94 -42.67 -7.62
N LEU A 251 -4.82 -42.19 -8.51
CA LEU A 251 -6.23 -41.96 -8.21
C LEU A 251 -7.01 -43.25 -7.87
N LEU A 252 -6.52 -44.43 -8.28
CA LEU A 252 -7.14 -45.71 -7.89
C LEU A 252 -7.03 -45.99 -6.38
N PHE A 253 -6.04 -45.42 -5.73
CA PHE A 253 -5.77 -45.59 -4.29
C PHE A 253 -6.31 -44.44 -3.42
N LEU A 254 -6.97 -43.46 -4.02
CA LEU A 254 -7.53 -42.30 -3.34
C LEU A 254 -9.08 -42.38 -3.31
N PRO A 255 -9.73 -41.69 -2.35
CA PRO A 255 -11.18 -41.52 -2.37
C PRO A 255 -11.63 -40.95 -3.73
N LYS A 256 -12.83 -41.35 -4.20
CA LYS A 256 -13.34 -40.89 -5.50
C LYS A 256 -13.29 -39.37 -5.60
N PHE A 257 -12.53 -38.92 -6.58
CA PHE A 257 -12.46 -37.48 -6.92
C PHE A 257 -13.85 -37.00 -7.33
N LYS A 258 -14.50 -36.23 -6.45
CA LYS A 258 -15.73 -35.52 -6.81
C LYS A 258 -15.32 -34.20 -7.46
N LYS A 259 -15.73 -33.98 -8.72
CA LYS A 259 -15.63 -32.69 -9.37
C LYS A 259 -16.53 -31.74 -8.59
N GLU A 260 -15.93 -30.77 -7.88
CA GLU A 260 -16.70 -29.65 -7.36
C GLU A 260 -17.25 -28.90 -8.56
N ASN A 261 -18.59 -28.81 -8.65
CA ASN A 261 -19.24 -28.00 -9.67
C ASN A 261 -18.86 -26.56 -9.43
N ALA A 262 -18.16 -25.96 -10.39
CA ALA A 262 -17.80 -24.55 -10.43
C ALA A 262 -19.05 -23.69 -10.60
#